data_4e5ce6698d587bfcb9759e79ba7674f5
#
_entry.id   4e5ce6698d587bfcb9759e79ba7674f5
#
_cell.length_a   1.000
_cell.length_b   1.000
_cell.length_c   1.000
_cell.angle_alpha   90.00
_cell.angle_beta   90.00
_cell.angle_gamma   90.00
#
_symmetry.space_group_name_H-M   'P 1'
#
loop_
_entity.id
_entity.type
_entity.pdbx_description
1 polymer ?
#
loop_
_entity_poly.entity_id
_entity_poly.type
_entity_poly.pdbx_seq_one_letter_code
_entity_poly.pdbx_strand_id
1 'polypeptide(L)'
;MLFLAAIAVLAAPPVAAAPLASPQAPQRLVQANNGADVNDLLIEGQEFVIAGNLSAALRAYRQAAQLDDSNARIFSAIGYLEARQKNFDAAVTAYRRALELEANVPEFHYALAYSLANAGDYAAAEAEYETTISLNERNTNAFLGLGVMRYRQGNYEGALEAYRQAARLNNENWQVQESIGSTLLQLERYDEALEVLEEAAELAPNEGRIQVNLGVARLNQEDVEGALTAFNRAVELEPQDGSLLFEVGRLFLSQGERRQALDLFRQASRLVGDRADIHLTVGELLLDNNDGLNAILSLRQAIALEPDWPQAHYLLGRALRQRGRTSEAIASLETALELAEQQDNEDLIGAIETLLGEFN
;
A
#
# COMPACT_ATOMS: atom_id res chain seq x y z
N MET A 1 14.44 12.93 19.96
CA MET A 1 14.94 11.71 19.31
C MET A 1 13.89 10.60 19.10
N LEU A 2 12.84 10.47 19.89
CA LEU A 2 11.81 9.42 19.72
C LEU A 2 10.76 9.70 18.62
N PHE A 3 10.72 10.88 18.02
CA PHE A 3 9.75 11.26 16.98
C PHE A 3 10.18 10.91 15.55
N LEU A 4 11.46 10.69 15.27
CA LEU A 4 11.97 10.40 13.93
C LEU A 4 11.75 8.93 13.50
N ALA A 5 11.68 8.00 14.44
CA ALA A 5 11.43 6.58 14.15
C ALA A 5 10.01 6.28 13.63
N ALA A 6 9.04 7.17 13.88
CA ALA A 6 7.66 7.02 13.41
C ALA A 6 7.44 7.52 11.96
N ILE A 7 8.40 8.22 11.36
CA ILE A 7 8.30 8.80 10.01
C ILE A 7 8.68 7.78 8.92
N ALA A 8 9.39 6.73 9.29
CA ALA A 8 9.89 5.72 8.35
C ALA A 8 8.83 4.70 7.86
N VAL A 9 7.56 4.87 8.19
CA VAL A 9 6.47 4.05 7.62
C VAL A 9 5.98 4.69 6.31
N LEU A 10 6.89 4.92 5.39
CA LEU A 10 6.51 5.01 3.98
C LEU A 10 5.99 3.63 3.58
N ALA A 11 4.81 3.60 2.98
CA ALA A 11 4.15 2.36 2.59
C ALA A 11 5.15 1.42 1.90
N ALA A 12 5.18 0.14 2.32
CA ALA A 12 5.99 -0.86 1.65
C ALA A 12 5.81 -0.74 0.13
N PRO A 13 6.88 -0.92 -0.65
CA PRO A 13 6.77 -0.83 -2.10
C PRO A 13 5.61 -1.72 -2.58
N PRO A 14 4.83 -1.28 -3.57
CA PRO A 14 3.70 -2.07 -4.07
C PRO A 14 4.22 -3.44 -4.50
N VAL A 15 3.43 -4.49 -4.26
CA VAL A 15 3.72 -5.80 -4.86
C VAL A 15 3.81 -5.57 -6.36
N ALA A 16 4.99 -5.78 -6.94
CA ALA A 16 5.24 -5.45 -8.32
C ALA A 16 4.18 -6.09 -9.22
N ALA A 17 3.39 -5.26 -9.87
CA ALA A 17 2.45 -5.68 -10.89
C ALA A 17 3.23 -5.97 -12.20
N ALA A 18 4.19 -6.91 -12.13
CA ALA A 18 4.70 -7.46 -13.38
C ALA A 18 3.51 -8.09 -14.12
N PRO A 19 3.40 -7.90 -15.43
CA PRO A 19 2.33 -8.51 -16.17
C PRO A 19 2.40 -10.02 -15.96
N LEU A 20 1.40 -10.58 -15.28
CA LEU A 20 1.19 -12.02 -15.28
C LEU A 20 1.21 -12.45 -16.74
N ALA A 21 2.06 -13.39 -17.11
CA ALA A 21 2.18 -13.82 -18.49
C ALA A 21 0.78 -14.23 -18.99
N SER A 22 0.32 -13.58 -20.05
CA SER A 22 -0.95 -13.95 -20.67
C SER A 22 -0.87 -15.43 -21.08
N PRO A 23 -1.95 -16.20 -20.94
CA PRO A 23 -1.96 -17.60 -21.36
C PRO A 23 -1.44 -17.70 -22.79
N GLN A 24 -0.41 -18.52 -23.00
CA GLN A 24 0.18 -18.72 -24.33
C GLN A 24 -0.89 -19.30 -25.27
N ALA A 25 -0.86 -18.87 -26.53
CA ALA A 25 -1.78 -19.37 -27.53
C ALA A 25 -1.77 -20.92 -27.58
N PRO A 26 -2.96 -21.57 -27.65
CA PRO A 26 -3.06 -23.03 -27.63
C PRO A 26 -2.30 -23.64 -28.82
N GLN A 27 -1.37 -24.54 -28.51
CA GLN A 27 -0.86 -25.44 -29.54
C GLN A 27 -1.94 -26.45 -29.86
N ARG A 28 -2.31 -26.60 -31.14
CA ARG A 28 -3.31 -27.56 -31.60
C ARG A 28 -2.95 -28.97 -31.13
N LEU A 29 -3.66 -29.48 -30.13
CA LEU A 29 -3.72 -30.89 -29.81
C LEU A 29 -4.84 -31.51 -30.64
N VAL A 30 -4.47 -32.40 -31.55
CA VAL A 30 -5.43 -33.13 -32.39
C VAL A 30 -5.88 -34.36 -31.63
N GLN A 31 -7.07 -34.31 -31.01
CA GLN A 31 -7.90 -35.51 -30.80
C GLN A 31 -9.37 -35.10 -30.75
N ALA A 32 -10.15 -35.64 -31.69
CA ALA A 32 -11.59 -35.46 -31.78
C ALA A 32 -12.32 -36.37 -30.79
N ASN A 33 -13.27 -35.80 -30.02
CA ASN A 33 -14.52 -36.47 -29.68
C ASN A 33 -15.60 -35.53 -29.09
N ASN A 34 -16.74 -35.52 -29.72
CA ASN A 34 -18.12 -35.27 -29.28
C ASN A 34 -18.35 -34.23 -28.16
N GLY A 35 -18.70 -33.03 -28.56
CA GLY A 35 -19.04 -31.90 -27.72
C GLY A 35 -18.05 -30.75 -28.03
N ALA A 36 -18.20 -29.61 -27.42
CA ALA A 36 -17.21 -28.53 -27.56
C ALA A 36 -15.80 -29.13 -27.34
N ASP A 37 -14.95 -29.04 -28.38
CA ASP A 37 -13.58 -29.55 -28.29
C ASP A 37 -12.83 -28.66 -27.27
N VAL A 38 -11.99 -29.27 -26.43
CA VAL A 38 -11.10 -28.51 -25.49
C VAL A 38 -10.41 -27.36 -26.23
N ASN A 39 -9.95 -27.60 -27.45
CA ASN A 39 -9.27 -26.58 -28.26
C ASN A 39 -10.22 -25.42 -28.64
N ASP A 40 -11.48 -25.69 -28.94
CA ASP A 40 -12.46 -24.65 -29.25
C ASP A 40 -12.70 -23.75 -28.02
N LEU A 41 -12.81 -24.35 -26.81
CA LEU A 41 -12.96 -23.62 -25.57
C LEU A 41 -11.72 -22.82 -25.21
N LEU A 42 -10.51 -23.31 -25.52
CA LEU A 42 -9.27 -22.56 -25.30
C LEU A 42 -9.18 -21.36 -26.26
N ILE A 43 -9.58 -21.53 -27.51
CA ILE A 43 -9.62 -20.43 -28.48
C ILE A 43 -10.68 -19.40 -28.08
N GLU A 44 -11.88 -19.83 -27.74
CA GLU A 44 -12.96 -18.96 -27.27
C GLU A 44 -12.53 -18.19 -26.00
N GLY A 45 -11.91 -18.89 -25.03
CA GLY A 45 -11.35 -18.28 -23.82
C GLY A 45 -10.33 -17.20 -24.15
N GLN A 46 -9.42 -17.47 -25.09
CA GLN A 46 -8.41 -16.50 -25.53
C GLN A 46 -9.04 -15.28 -26.22
N GLU A 47 -10.05 -15.48 -27.06
CA GLU A 47 -10.79 -14.39 -27.70
C GLU A 47 -11.49 -13.49 -26.66
N PHE A 48 -12.09 -14.08 -25.63
CA PHE A 48 -12.68 -13.32 -24.52
C PHE A 48 -11.64 -12.55 -23.71
N VAL A 49 -10.43 -13.10 -23.52
CA VAL A 49 -9.30 -12.37 -22.87
C VAL A 49 -8.94 -11.14 -23.70
N ILE A 50 -8.78 -11.29 -25.01
CA ILE A 50 -8.46 -10.18 -25.93
C ILE A 50 -9.57 -9.13 -25.95
N ALA A 51 -10.83 -9.56 -25.88
CA ALA A 51 -12.00 -8.68 -25.80
C ALA A 51 -12.18 -8.03 -24.41
N GLY A 52 -11.33 -8.36 -23.40
CA GLY A 52 -11.45 -7.86 -22.03
C GLY A 52 -12.61 -8.48 -21.23
N ASN A 53 -13.29 -9.48 -21.75
CA ASN A 53 -14.40 -10.16 -21.07
C ASN A 53 -13.88 -11.29 -20.18
N LEU A 54 -13.26 -10.91 -19.04
CA LEU A 54 -12.61 -11.85 -18.14
C LEU A 54 -13.56 -12.92 -17.58
N SER A 55 -14.82 -12.56 -17.34
CA SER A 55 -15.81 -13.51 -16.81
C SER A 55 -16.24 -14.55 -17.85
N ALA A 56 -16.35 -14.19 -19.13
CA ALA A 56 -16.62 -15.16 -20.18
C ALA A 56 -15.41 -16.06 -20.42
N ALA A 57 -14.20 -15.50 -20.47
CA ALA A 57 -12.97 -16.26 -20.57
C ALA A 57 -12.84 -17.31 -19.45
N LEU A 58 -13.12 -16.91 -18.20
CA LEU A 58 -13.06 -17.80 -17.06
C LEU A 58 -14.06 -18.97 -17.18
N ARG A 59 -15.26 -18.72 -17.68
CA ARG A 59 -16.24 -19.80 -17.95
C ARG A 59 -15.73 -20.79 -18.99
N ALA A 60 -15.20 -20.30 -20.12
CA ALA A 60 -14.64 -21.14 -21.17
C ALA A 60 -13.48 -22.00 -20.64
N TYR A 61 -12.52 -21.43 -19.93
CA TYR A 61 -11.41 -22.21 -19.36
C TYR A 61 -11.86 -23.19 -18.27
N ARG A 62 -12.87 -22.86 -17.46
CA ARG A 62 -13.44 -23.80 -16.48
C ARG A 62 -14.16 -24.97 -17.16
N GLN A 63 -14.84 -24.75 -18.29
CA GLN A 63 -15.41 -25.82 -19.11
C GLN A 63 -14.31 -26.67 -19.75
N ALA A 64 -13.24 -26.06 -20.26
CA ALA A 64 -12.07 -26.79 -20.76
C ALA A 64 -11.45 -27.67 -19.66
N ALA A 65 -11.32 -27.18 -18.42
CA ALA A 65 -10.80 -27.94 -17.27
C ALA A 65 -11.68 -29.13 -16.87
N GLN A 66 -13.00 -29.09 -17.17
CA GLN A 66 -13.88 -30.26 -16.97
C GLN A 66 -13.69 -31.34 -18.02
N LEU A 67 -13.23 -30.97 -19.21
CA LEU A 67 -12.97 -31.91 -20.31
C LEU A 67 -11.54 -32.45 -20.31
N ASP A 68 -10.58 -31.63 -19.86
CA ASP A 68 -9.17 -32.00 -19.71
C ASP A 68 -8.62 -31.42 -18.39
N ASP A 69 -8.57 -32.25 -17.36
CA ASP A 69 -8.10 -31.92 -16.02
C ASP A 69 -6.59 -32.15 -15.85
N SER A 70 -5.90 -32.59 -16.93
CA SER A 70 -4.48 -32.89 -16.94
C SER A 70 -3.61 -31.80 -17.61
N ASN A 71 -4.21 -30.74 -18.13
CA ASN A 71 -3.52 -29.68 -18.84
C ASN A 71 -3.21 -28.50 -17.89
N ALA A 72 -1.96 -28.39 -17.45
CA ALA A 72 -1.48 -27.33 -16.55
C ALA A 72 -1.79 -25.92 -17.06
N ARG A 73 -1.76 -25.70 -18.38
CA ARG A 73 -2.00 -24.39 -18.98
C ARG A 73 -3.44 -23.89 -18.80
N ILE A 74 -4.41 -24.80 -18.75
CA ILE A 74 -5.79 -24.45 -18.46
C ILE A 74 -5.90 -23.86 -17.04
N PHE A 75 -5.31 -24.52 -16.07
CA PHE A 75 -5.32 -24.07 -14.67
C PHE A 75 -4.52 -22.78 -14.48
N SER A 76 -3.40 -22.61 -15.19
CA SER A 76 -2.65 -21.35 -15.14
C SER A 76 -3.46 -20.19 -15.77
N ALA A 77 -4.23 -20.44 -16.84
CA ALA A 77 -5.12 -19.44 -17.42
C ALA A 77 -6.27 -19.06 -16.47
N ILE A 78 -6.86 -20.04 -15.77
CA ILE A 78 -7.84 -19.79 -14.71
C ILE A 78 -7.22 -18.93 -13.60
N GLY A 79 -6.03 -19.31 -13.12
CA GLY A 79 -5.31 -18.55 -12.10
C GLY A 79 -5.04 -17.09 -12.51
N TYR A 80 -4.60 -16.88 -13.74
CA TYR A 80 -4.40 -15.55 -14.33
C TYR A 80 -5.69 -14.71 -14.31
N LEU A 81 -6.81 -15.30 -14.74
CA LEU A 81 -8.10 -14.60 -14.81
C LEU A 81 -8.67 -14.27 -13.42
N GLU A 82 -8.51 -15.19 -12.47
CA GLU A 82 -8.89 -14.95 -11.07
C GLU A 82 -8.06 -13.84 -10.44
N ALA A 83 -6.74 -13.86 -10.63
CA ALA A 83 -5.85 -12.80 -10.15
C ALA A 83 -6.18 -11.43 -10.77
N ARG A 84 -6.50 -11.39 -12.08
CA ARG A 84 -6.97 -10.17 -12.77
C ARG A 84 -8.28 -9.63 -12.21
N GLN A 85 -9.14 -10.49 -11.66
CA GLN A 85 -10.37 -10.11 -10.95
C GLN A 85 -10.18 -9.88 -9.46
N LYS A 86 -8.92 -9.91 -8.97
CA LYS A 86 -8.52 -9.79 -7.56
C LYS A 86 -9.05 -10.93 -6.66
N ASN A 87 -9.44 -12.06 -7.24
CA ASN A 87 -9.84 -13.26 -6.52
C ASN A 87 -8.60 -14.10 -6.18
N PHE A 88 -7.73 -13.59 -5.31
CA PHE A 88 -6.40 -14.14 -5.12
C PHE A 88 -6.40 -15.56 -4.54
N ASP A 89 -7.31 -15.92 -3.64
CA ASP A 89 -7.43 -17.29 -3.11
C ASP A 89 -7.79 -18.31 -4.21
N ALA A 90 -8.68 -17.93 -5.12
CA ALA A 90 -9.03 -18.76 -6.26
C ALA A 90 -7.85 -18.89 -7.24
N ALA A 91 -7.09 -17.81 -7.44
CA ALA A 91 -5.88 -17.82 -8.25
C ALA A 91 -4.81 -18.75 -7.66
N VAL A 92 -4.58 -18.68 -6.35
CA VAL A 92 -3.65 -19.58 -5.61
C VAL A 92 -4.05 -21.04 -5.82
N THR A 93 -5.34 -21.35 -5.68
CA THR A 93 -5.84 -22.72 -5.89
C THR A 93 -5.58 -23.22 -7.31
N ALA A 94 -5.84 -22.37 -8.32
CA ALA A 94 -5.63 -22.73 -9.71
C ALA A 94 -4.14 -22.89 -10.06
N TYR A 95 -3.27 -21.99 -9.61
CA TYR A 95 -1.83 -22.13 -9.85
C TYR A 95 -1.19 -23.32 -9.12
N ARG A 96 -1.64 -23.65 -7.91
CA ARG A 96 -1.22 -24.88 -7.25
C ARG A 96 -1.60 -26.11 -8.07
N ARG A 97 -2.81 -26.14 -8.64
CA ARG A 97 -3.22 -27.24 -9.53
C ARG A 97 -2.35 -27.29 -10.79
N ALA A 98 -2.00 -26.16 -11.39
CA ALA A 98 -1.09 -26.13 -12.52
C ALA A 98 0.29 -26.70 -12.17
N LEU A 99 0.82 -26.38 -10.98
CA LEU A 99 2.11 -26.87 -10.49
C LEU A 99 2.08 -28.37 -10.08
N GLU A 100 0.94 -28.89 -9.63
CA GLU A 100 0.78 -30.35 -9.45
C GLU A 100 0.92 -31.12 -10.76
N LEU A 101 0.56 -30.50 -11.87
CA LEU A 101 0.65 -31.11 -13.20
C LEU A 101 2.03 -30.88 -13.86
N GLU A 102 2.56 -29.67 -13.72
CA GLU A 102 3.86 -29.26 -14.26
C GLU A 102 4.66 -28.49 -13.19
N ALA A 103 5.47 -29.20 -12.40
CA ALA A 103 6.12 -28.63 -11.21
C ALA A 103 7.28 -27.67 -11.48
N ASN A 104 7.93 -27.71 -12.66
CA ASN A 104 9.16 -26.94 -12.92
C ASN A 104 8.94 -25.80 -13.91
N VAL A 105 7.83 -25.10 -13.80
CA VAL A 105 7.48 -23.96 -14.67
C VAL A 105 7.65 -22.68 -13.87
N PRO A 106 8.73 -21.89 -14.09
CA PRO A 106 9.00 -20.70 -13.28
C PRO A 106 7.90 -19.64 -13.37
N GLU A 107 7.18 -19.56 -14.48
CA GLU A 107 6.06 -18.64 -14.67
C GLU A 107 4.88 -18.97 -13.74
N PHE A 108 4.64 -20.26 -13.47
CA PHE A 108 3.56 -20.67 -12.56
C PHE A 108 3.93 -20.37 -11.11
N HIS A 109 5.18 -20.65 -10.70
CA HIS A 109 5.69 -20.29 -9.38
C HIS A 109 5.64 -18.77 -9.17
N TYR A 110 6.07 -17.97 -10.15
CA TYR A 110 6.00 -16.52 -10.09
C TYR A 110 4.55 -16.03 -9.91
N ALA A 111 3.62 -16.58 -10.69
CA ALA A 111 2.22 -16.17 -10.63
C ALA A 111 1.52 -16.63 -9.32
N LEU A 112 1.92 -17.80 -8.80
CA LEU A 112 1.50 -18.26 -7.47
C LEU A 112 2.02 -17.34 -6.38
N ALA A 113 3.31 -16.99 -6.42
CA ALA A 113 3.93 -16.05 -5.48
C ALA A 113 3.21 -14.70 -5.47
N TYR A 114 2.94 -14.14 -6.64
CA TYR A 114 2.18 -12.89 -6.77
C TYR A 114 0.77 -13.00 -6.16
N SER A 115 0.09 -14.12 -6.41
CA SER A 115 -1.27 -14.35 -5.88
C SER A 115 -1.28 -14.50 -4.36
N LEU A 116 -0.31 -15.25 -3.80
CA LEU A 116 -0.12 -15.42 -2.35
C LEU A 116 0.21 -14.08 -1.68
N ALA A 117 1.09 -13.28 -2.27
CA ALA A 117 1.45 -11.96 -1.77
C ALA A 117 0.24 -11.02 -1.65
N ASN A 118 -0.65 -11.05 -2.66
CA ASN A 118 -1.88 -10.26 -2.65
C ASN A 118 -2.99 -10.87 -1.77
N ALA A 119 -2.94 -12.16 -1.48
CA ALA A 119 -3.78 -12.81 -0.45
C ALA A 119 -3.27 -12.55 0.98
N GLY A 120 -2.06 -11.97 1.14
CA GLY A 120 -1.47 -11.66 2.45
C GLY A 120 -0.57 -12.76 3.02
N ASP A 121 -0.38 -13.88 2.31
CA ASP A 121 0.53 -14.95 2.73
C ASP A 121 1.95 -14.68 2.23
N TYR A 122 2.63 -13.74 2.90
CA TYR A 122 3.96 -13.26 2.51
C TYR A 122 5.05 -14.34 2.64
N ALA A 123 4.93 -15.24 3.62
CA ALA A 123 5.90 -16.32 3.81
C ALA A 123 5.83 -17.36 2.69
N ALA A 124 4.62 -17.79 2.31
CA ALA A 124 4.46 -18.69 1.16
C ALA A 124 4.85 -18.01 -0.16
N ALA A 125 4.54 -16.71 -0.32
CA ALA A 125 4.95 -15.96 -1.50
C ALA A 125 6.48 -15.87 -1.62
N GLU A 126 7.20 -15.65 -0.52
CA GLU A 126 8.67 -15.64 -0.48
C GLU A 126 9.24 -16.96 -1.01
N ALA A 127 8.76 -18.10 -0.50
CA ALA A 127 9.22 -19.42 -0.92
C ALA A 127 8.99 -19.67 -2.43
N GLU A 128 7.87 -19.22 -2.97
CA GLU A 128 7.56 -19.37 -4.39
C GLU A 128 8.40 -18.43 -5.27
N TYR A 129 8.73 -17.21 -4.80
CA TYR A 129 9.70 -16.36 -5.50
C TYR A 129 11.12 -16.97 -5.50
N GLU A 130 11.57 -17.54 -4.37
CA GLU A 130 12.84 -18.26 -4.30
C GLU A 130 12.88 -19.45 -5.27
N THR A 131 11.79 -20.20 -5.35
CA THR A 131 11.66 -21.29 -6.33
C THR A 131 11.71 -20.75 -7.77
N THR A 132 11.02 -19.65 -8.05
CA THR A 132 11.08 -18.98 -9.36
C THR A 132 12.51 -18.61 -9.73
N ILE A 133 13.28 -18.03 -8.78
CA ILE A 133 14.68 -17.63 -8.99
C ILE A 133 15.57 -18.86 -9.22
N SER A 134 15.34 -19.95 -8.47
CA SER A 134 16.11 -21.19 -8.65
C SER A 134 15.92 -21.81 -10.04
N LEU A 135 14.72 -21.68 -10.61
CA LEU A 135 14.37 -22.15 -11.96
C LEU A 135 14.80 -21.17 -13.07
N ASN A 136 14.84 -19.87 -12.75
CA ASN A 136 15.23 -18.81 -13.68
C ASN A 136 15.97 -17.69 -12.94
N GLU A 137 17.29 -17.81 -12.83
CA GLU A 137 18.17 -16.86 -12.12
C GLU A 137 18.20 -15.44 -12.73
N ARG A 138 17.63 -15.24 -13.92
CA ARG A 138 17.56 -13.94 -14.57
C ARG A 138 16.19 -13.27 -14.48
N ASN A 139 15.31 -13.77 -13.63
CA ASN A 139 13.99 -13.19 -13.45
C ASN A 139 14.07 -11.99 -12.50
N THR A 140 14.29 -10.79 -13.04
CA THR A 140 14.36 -9.52 -12.30
C THR A 140 13.10 -9.28 -11.44
N ASN A 141 11.93 -9.63 -11.97
CA ASN A 141 10.66 -9.44 -11.26
C ASN A 141 10.50 -10.38 -10.05
N ALA A 142 11.07 -11.58 -10.12
CA ALA A 142 11.08 -12.50 -8.98
C ALA A 142 11.97 -11.98 -7.85
N PHE A 143 13.15 -11.43 -8.16
CA PHE A 143 14.00 -10.76 -7.17
C PHE A 143 13.32 -9.54 -6.56
N LEU A 144 12.63 -8.73 -7.38
CA LEU A 144 11.87 -7.60 -6.88
C LEU A 144 10.74 -8.05 -5.95
N GLY A 145 9.98 -9.09 -6.34
CA GLY A 145 8.92 -9.68 -5.52
C GLY A 145 9.46 -10.25 -4.20
N LEU A 146 10.59 -10.97 -4.25
CA LEU A 146 11.28 -11.49 -3.06
C LEU A 146 11.67 -10.35 -2.11
N GLY A 147 12.24 -9.27 -2.64
CA GLY A 147 12.59 -8.09 -1.88
C GLY A 147 11.37 -7.47 -1.17
N VAL A 148 10.25 -7.34 -1.88
CA VAL A 148 8.99 -6.84 -1.30
C VAL A 148 8.48 -7.75 -0.17
N MET A 149 8.53 -9.07 -0.35
CA MET A 149 8.08 -10.00 0.71
C MET A 149 8.94 -9.86 1.96
N ARG A 150 10.25 -9.84 1.81
CA ARG A 150 11.20 -9.66 2.92
C ARG A 150 11.03 -8.30 3.62
N TYR A 151 10.85 -7.23 2.84
CA TYR A 151 10.58 -5.89 3.37
C TYR A 151 9.31 -5.88 4.23
N ARG A 152 8.20 -6.46 3.74
CA ARG A 152 6.92 -6.55 4.47
C ARG A 152 7.01 -7.37 5.75
N GLN A 153 7.94 -8.31 5.83
CA GLN A 153 8.23 -9.12 7.00
C GLN A 153 9.25 -8.47 7.95
N GLY A 154 9.73 -7.25 7.64
CA GLY A 154 10.74 -6.52 8.44
C GLY A 154 12.17 -7.04 8.26
N ASN A 155 12.39 -7.97 7.32
CA ASN A 155 13.75 -8.44 6.98
C ASN A 155 14.36 -7.49 5.93
N TYR A 156 14.76 -6.30 6.40
CA TYR A 156 15.26 -5.24 5.51
C TYR A 156 16.60 -5.56 4.87
N GLU A 157 17.52 -6.24 5.57
CA GLU A 157 18.78 -6.70 4.99
C GLU A 157 18.55 -7.72 3.87
N GLY A 158 17.68 -8.70 4.10
CA GLY A 158 17.31 -9.68 3.08
C GLY A 158 16.59 -9.04 1.89
N ALA A 159 15.77 -8.02 2.13
CA ALA A 159 15.12 -7.25 1.07
C ALA A 159 16.16 -6.49 0.23
N LEU A 160 17.10 -5.80 0.88
CA LEU A 160 18.18 -5.06 0.21
C LEU A 160 19.03 -5.98 -0.68
N GLU A 161 19.34 -7.19 -0.20
CA GLU A 161 20.07 -8.17 -0.99
C GLU A 161 19.30 -8.55 -2.27
N ALA A 162 18.00 -8.87 -2.14
CA ALA A 162 17.16 -9.25 -3.27
C ALA A 162 17.01 -8.10 -4.28
N TYR A 163 16.77 -6.86 -3.81
CA TYR A 163 16.70 -5.69 -4.69
C TYR A 163 18.03 -5.40 -5.41
N ARG A 164 19.16 -5.56 -4.72
CA ARG A 164 20.48 -5.43 -5.37
C ARG A 164 20.72 -6.48 -6.46
N GLN A 165 20.19 -7.70 -6.31
CA GLN A 165 20.22 -8.69 -7.39
C GLN A 165 19.33 -8.25 -8.56
N ALA A 166 18.13 -7.73 -8.30
CA ALA A 166 17.27 -7.16 -9.34
C ALA A 166 17.97 -6.01 -10.09
N ALA A 167 18.65 -5.10 -9.37
CA ALA A 167 19.39 -3.98 -9.96
C ALA A 167 20.56 -4.44 -10.84
N ARG A 168 21.28 -5.53 -10.46
CA ARG A 168 22.35 -6.11 -11.29
C ARG A 168 21.85 -6.66 -12.62
N LEU A 169 20.59 -7.11 -12.65
CA LEU A 169 19.96 -7.64 -13.87
C LEU A 169 19.38 -6.53 -14.74
N ASN A 170 18.91 -5.44 -14.13
CA ASN A 170 18.37 -4.27 -14.80
C ASN A 170 18.58 -3.02 -13.93
N ASN A 171 19.65 -2.28 -14.21
CA ASN A 171 20.04 -1.09 -13.47
C ASN A 171 19.25 0.19 -13.86
N GLU A 172 18.52 0.16 -14.98
CA GLU A 172 17.69 1.28 -15.42
C GLU A 172 16.26 1.24 -14.85
N ASN A 173 15.97 0.28 -13.98
CA ASN A 173 14.67 0.17 -13.33
C ASN A 173 14.62 1.06 -12.08
N TRP A 174 14.02 2.24 -12.23
CA TRP A 174 13.88 3.21 -11.14
C TRP A 174 13.10 2.66 -9.93
N GLN A 175 12.13 1.74 -10.13
CA GLN A 175 11.39 1.13 -9.04
C GLN A 175 12.29 0.26 -8.15
N VAL A 176 13.28 -0.40 -8.75
CA VAL A 176 14.28 -1.16 -8.00
C VAL A 176 15.15 -0.21 -7.19
N GLN A 177 15.64 0.88 -7.79
CA GLN A 177 16.47 1.87 -7.10
C GLN A 177 15.69 2.55 -5.96
N GLU A 178 14.44 2.92 -6.20
CA GLU A 178 13.55 3.46 -5.16
C GLU A 178 13.35 2.47 -4.02
N SER A 179 13.15 1.17 -4.33
CA SER A 179 12.99 0.12 -3.32
C SER A 179 14.28 -0.11 -2.51
N ILE A 180 15.46 -0.01 -3.13
CA ILE A 180 16.75 -0.02 -2.44
C ILE A 180 16.84 1.18 -1.51
N GLY A 181 16.56 2.38 -2.01
CA GLY A 181 16.61 3.62 -1.22
C GLY A 181 15.67 3.58 -0.03
N SER A 182 14.41 3.19 -0.23
CA SER A 182 13.44 3.08 0.87
C SER A 182 13.83 2.01 1.90
N THR A 183 14.47 0.92 1.46
CA THR A 183 14.99 -0.11 2.37
C THR A 183 16.18 0.39 3.17
N LEU A 184 17.08 1.16 2.55
CA LEU A 184 18.21 1.79 3.22
C LEU A 184 17.76 2.81 4.27
N LEU A 185 16.66 3.55 4.01
CA LEU A 185 16.04 4.42 5.02
C LEU A 185 15.57 3.63 6.25
N GLN A 186 14.96 2.44 6.05
CA GLN A 186 14.55 1.58 7.17
C GLN A 186 15.76 1.04 7.97
N LEU A 187 16.90 0.86 7.30
CA LEU A 187 18.16 0.44 7.91
C LEU A 187 18.96 1.62 8.48
N GLU A 188 18.42 2.84 8.47
CA GLU A 188 19.07 4.08 8.93
C GLU A 188 20.40 4.37 8.18
N ARG A 189 20.56 3.84 6.97
CA ARG A 189 21.74 4.02 6.11
C ARG A 189 21.52 5.19 5.16
N TYR A 190 21.39 6.40 5.73
CA TYR A 190 20.91 7.59 5.04
C TYR A 190 21.80 8.08 3.90
N ASP A 191 23.13 7.98 4.05
CA ASP A 191 24.09 8.38 2.99
C ASP A 191 23.92 7.51 1.73
N GLU A 192 23.84 6.18 1.93
CA GLU A 192 23.63 5.25 0.83
C GLU A 192 22.24 5.40 0.21
N ALA A 193 21.22 5.67 1.06
CA ALA A 193 19.86 5.93 0.59
C ALA A 193 19.80 7.14 -0.33
N LEU A 194 20.48 8.23 0.05
CA LEU A 194 20.52 9.47 -0.73
C LEU A 194 21.13 9.24 -2.11
N GLU A 195 22.30 8.56 -2.18
CA GLU A 195 22.98 8.25 -3.44
C GLU A 195 22.07 7.47 -4.40
N VAL A 196 21.46 6.39 -3.92
CA VAL A 196 20.59 5.53 -4.74
C VAL A 196 19.28 6.23 -5.13
N LEU A 197 18.71 7.06 -4.25
CA LEU A 197 17.49 7.82 -4.54
C LEU A 197 17.74 8.96 -5.52
N GLU A 198 18.93 9.57 -5.53
CA GLU A 198 19.33 10.53 -6.57
C GLU A 198 19.43 9.85 -7.94
N GLU A 199 20.02 8.66 -8.04
CA GLU A 199 19.99 7.86 -9.26
C GLU A 199 18.56 7.54 -9.71
N ALA A 200 17.67 7.14 -8.77
CA ALA A 200 16.26 6.90 -9.07
C ALA A 200 15.56 8.15 -9.62
N ALA A 201 15.86 9.33 -9.05
CA ALA A 201 15.29 10.60 -9.49
C ALA A 201 15.79 11.03 -10.89
N GLU A 202 17.01 10.65 -11.27
CA GLU A 202 17.50 10.85 -12.64
C GLU A 202 16.75 9.97 -13.64
N LEU A 203 16.48 8.71 -13.28
CA LEU A 203 15.74 7.78 -14.12
C LEU A 203 14.25 8.12 -14.23
N ALA A 204 13.65 8.64 -13.16
CA ALA A 204 12.22 8.97 -13.08
C ALA A 204 11.98 10.32 -12.38
N PRO A 205 12.25 11.44 -13.05
CA PRO A 205 12.22 12.78 -12.41
C PRO A 205 10.82 13.28 -12.05
N ASN A 206 9.77 12.59 -12.50
CA ASN A 206 8.38 12.98 -12.26
C ASN A 206 7.66 12.08 -11.22
N GLU A 207 8.38 11.24 -10.51
CA GLU A 207 7.84 10.38 -9.46
C GLU A 207 7.91 11.06 -8.09
N GLY A 208 6.77 11.50 -7.56
CA GLY A 208 6.70 12.22 -6.29
C GLY A 208 7.22 11.41 -5.12
N ARG A 209 7.00 10.10 -5.13
CA ARG A 209 7.47 9.17 -4.08
C ARG A 209 8.99 9.16 -3.91
N ILE A 210 9.75 9.25 -5.01
CA ILE A 210 11.22 9.37 -4.93
C ILE A 210 11.59 10.67 -4.21
N GLN A 211 10.89 11.77 -4.48
CA GLN A 211 11.12 13.05 -3.83
C GLN A 211 10.79 12.99 -2.32
N VAL A 212 9.74 12.26 -1.93
CA VAL A 212 9.45 12.04 -0.50
C VAL A 212 10.61 11.29 0.17
N ASN A 213 11.08 10.20 -0.43
CA ASN A 213 12.19 9.42 0.11
C ASN A 213 13.49 10.22 0.20
N LEU A 214 13.81 11.07 -0.82
CA LEU A 214 14.93 12.01 -0.78
C LEU A 214 14.78 13.01 0.37
N GLY A 215 13.59 13.56 0.57
CA GLY A 215 13.30 14.45 1.68
C GLY A 215 13.51 13.79 3.03
N VAL A 216 13.08 12.54 3.20
CA VAL A 216 13.31 11.76 4.43
C VAL A 216 14.81 11.51 4.66
N ALA A 217 15.55 11.13 3.62
CA ALA A 217 17.00 10.92 3.73
C ALA A 217 17.71 12.19 4.20
N ARG A 218 17.42 13.33 3.56
CA ARG A 218 18.00 14.65 3.89
C ARG A 218 17.64 15.10 5.29
N LEU A 219 16.39 14.89 5.71
CA LEU A 219 15.93 15.24 7.04
C LEU A 219 16.72 14.50 8.14
N ASN A 220 17.04 13.22 7.92
CA ASN A 220 17.84 12.44 8.85
C ASN A 220 19.33 12.80 8.82
N GLN A 221 19.80 13.52 7.81
CA GLN A 221 21.11 14.16 7.73
C GLN A 221 21.12 15.60 8.28
N GLU A 222 20.04 16.05 8.92
CA GLU A 222 19.84 17.40 9.43
C GLU A 222 19.78 18.49 8.32
N ASP A 223 19.67 18.11 7.03
CA ASP A 223 19.42 19.03 5.92
C ASP A 223 17.93 19.32 5.80
N VAL A 224 17.43 20.16 6.70
CA VAL A 224 15.99 20.52 6.76
C VAL A 224 15.56 21.30 5.49
N GLU A 225 16.40 22.19 4.97
CA GLU A 225 16.08 22.98 3.78
C GLU A 225 15.96 22.12 2.52
N GLY A 226 16.90 21.20 2.32
CA GLY A 226 16.87 20.22 1.25
C GLY A 226 15.68 19.28 1.36
N ALA A 227 15.32 18.85 2.57
CA ALA A 227 14.16 18.02 2.82
C ALA A 227 12.85 18.71 2.45
N LEU A 228 12.64 19.95 2.93
CA LEU A 228 11.44 20.75 2.59
C LEU A 228 11.32 21.01 1.09
N THR A 229 12.45 21.23 0.41
CA THR A 229 12.48 21.40 -1.06
C THR A 229 12.02 20.12 -1.75
N ALA A 230 12.49 18.96 -1.35
CA ALA A 230 12.10 17.67 -1.91
C ALA A 230 10.61 17.36 -1.64
N PHE A 231 10.10 17.64 -0.44
CA PHE A 231 8.68 17.47 -0.12
C PHE A 231 7.77 18.38 -0.94
N ASN A 232 8.14 19.65 -1.11
CA ASN A 232 7.40 20.54 -2.00
C ASN A 232 7.37 20.01 -3.43
N ARG A 233 8.51 19.49 -3.91
CA ARG A 233 8.57 18.91 -5.26
C ARG A 233 7.67 17.67 -5.39
N ALA A 234 7.57 16.80 -4.36
CA ALA A 234 6.65 15.70 -4.36
C ALA A 234 5.19 16.15 -4.53
N VAL A 235 4.78 17.15 -3.77
CA VAL A 235 3.42 17.72 -3.85
C VAL A 235 3.13 18.33 -5.22
N GLU A 236 4.09 19.02 -5.82
CA GLU A 236 3.95 19.57 -7.17
C GLU A 236 3.77 18.48 -8.24
N LEU A 237 4.44 17.36 -8.09
CA LEU A 237 4.38 16.24 -9.03
C LEU A 237 3.07 15.47 -8.92
N GLU A 238 2.58 15.24 -7.70
CA GLU A 238 1.40 14.42 -7.42
C GLU A 238 0.33 15.17 -6.61
N PRO A 239 -0.20 16.30 -7.10
CA PRO A 239 -1.13 17.17 -6.35
C PRO A 239 -2.51 16.54 -6.13
N GLN A 240 -2.81 15.41 -6.78
CA GLN A 240 -4.07 14.66 -6.65
C GLN A 240 -3.91 13.36 -5.84
N ASP A 241 -2.71 13.05 -5.36
CA ASP A 241 -2.51 11.93 -4.44
C ASP A 241 -2.77 12.38 -2.99
N GLY A 242 -3.99 12.14 -2.50
CA GLY A 242 -4.38 12.51 -1.14
C GLY A 242 -3.58 11.80 -0.06
N SER A 243 -3.07 10.61 -0.32
CA SER A 243 -2.22 9.88 0.62
C SER A 243 -0.84 10.51 0.72
N LEU A 244 -0.23 10.82 -0.41
CA LEU A 244 1.05 11.55 -0.48
C LEU A 244 0.94 12.91 0.21
N LEU A 245 -0.11 13.69 -0.09
CA LEU A 245 -0.35 14.99 0.54
C LEU A 245 -0.46 14.86 2.07
N PHE A 246 -1.10 13.82 2.57
CA PHE A 246 -1.20 13.56 4.01
C PHE A 246 0.16 13.24 4.63
N GLU A 247 0.93 12.35 4.01
CA GLU A 247 2.28 12.01 4.51
C GLU A 247 3.22 13.21 4.49
N VAL A 248 3.27 13.97 3.41
CA VAL A 248 4.06 15.21 3.33
C VAL A 248 3.57 16.23 4.35
N GLY A 249 2.27 16.35 4.56
CA GLY A 249 1.70 17.21 5.62
C GLY A 249 2.21 16.84 7.01
N ARG A 250 2.31 15.54 7.33
CA ARG A 250 2.88 15.05 8.59
C ARG A 250 4.37 15.43 8.73
N LEU A 251 5.13 15.32 7.64
CA LEU A 251 6.54 15.72 7.61
C LEU A 251 6.70 17.22 7.86
N PHE A 252 5.91 18.06 7.21
CA PHE A 252 5.88 19.51 7.49
C PHE A 252 5.50 19.81 8.95
N LEU A 253 4.52 19.08 9.50
CA LEU A 253 4.10 19.26 10.88
C LEU A 253 5.23 18.93 11.87
N SER A 254 5.98 17.86 11.61
CA SER A 254 7.13 17.46 12.45
C SER A 254 8.26 18.51 12.46
N GLN A 255 8.36 19.30 11.39
CA GLN A 255 9.31 20.40 11.29
C GLN A 255 8.76 21.74 11.83
N GLY A 256 7.54 21.74 12.38
CA GLY A 256 6.89 22.94 12.91
C GLY A 256 6.20 23.81 11.86
N GLU A 257 6.21 23.39 10.60
CA GLU A 257 5.60 24.10 9.46
C GLU A 257 4.07 23.91 9.43
N ARG A 258 3.40 24.31 10.52
CA ARG A 258 1.98 24.04 10.79
C ARG A 258 1.03 24.56 9.71
N ARG A 259 1.34 25.71 9.07
CA ARG A 259 0.46 26.27 8.03
C ARG A 259 0.46 25.41 6.78
N GLN A 260 1.64 25.04 6.31
CA GLN A 260 1.80 24.17 5.12
C GLN A 260 1.19 22.81 5.39
N ALA A 261 1.44 22.22 6.57
CA ALA A 261 0.82 20.97 7.00
C ALA A 261 -0.71 21.04 6.94
N LEU A 262 -1.33 22.10 7.50
CA LEU A 262 -2.78 22.26 7.50
C LEU A 262 -3.35 22.40 6.08
N ASP A 263 -2.67 23.13 5.19
CA ASP A 263 -3.11 23.28 3.81
C ASP A 263 -3.06 21.95 3.05
N LEU A 264 -2.02 21.13 3.26
CA LEU A 264 -1.90 19.81 2.68
C LEU A 264 -2.95 18.84 3.24
N PHE A 265 -3.19 18.83 4.56
CA PHE A 265 -4.23 17.99 5.15
C PHE A 265 -5.64 18.35 4.67
N ARG A 266 -5.93 19.64 4.47
CA ARG A 266 -7.20 20.07 3.87
C ARG A 266 -7.35 19.63 2.41
N GLN A 267 -6.27 19.58 1.65
CA GLN A 267 -6.29 19.04 0.29
C GLN A 267 -6.48 17.52 0.34
N ALA A 268 -5.71 16.82 1.18
CA ALA A 268 -5.83 15.37 1.39
C ALA A 268 -7.25 14.97 1.78
N SER A 269 -7.89 15.66 2.74
CA SER A 269 -9.24 15.36 3.20
C SER A 269 -10.33 15.51 2.14
N ARG A 270 -10.07 16.28 1.09
CA ARG A 270 -10.99 16.40 -0.06
C ARG A 270 -10.82 15.28 -1.08
N LEU A 271 -9.62 14.69 -1.15
CA LEU A 271 -9.29 13.64 -2.12
C LEU A 271 -9.55 12.24 -1.55
N VAL A 272 -9.31 12.04 -0.27
CA VAL A 272 -9.48 10.78 0.47
C VAL A 272 -10.36 11.01 1.70
N GLY A 273 -11.59 11.46 1.45
CA GLY A 273 -12.54 11.92 2.48
C GLY A 273 -13.10 10.83 3.39
N ASP A 274 -12.78 9.56 3.16
CA ASP A 274 -13.16 8.39 3.95
C ASP A 274 -12.12 7.99 5.02
N ARG A 275 -11.09 8.80 5.23
CA ARG A 275 -10.05 8.59 6.24
C ARG A 275 -10.29 9.43 7.50
N ALA A 276 -10.72 8.78 8.57
CA ALA A 276 -11.03 9.42 9.86
C ALA A 276 -9.80 10.10 10.48
N ASP A 277 -8.61 9.51 10.35
CA ASP A 277 -7.35 10.04 10.88
C ASP A 277 -6.97 11.40 10.28
N ILE A 278 -7.23 11.63 8.99
CA ILE A 278 -7.03 12.92 8.34
C ILE A 278 -7.96 13.98 8.94
N HIS A 279 -9.23 13.66 9.09
CA HIS A 279 -10.20 14.58 9.67
C HIS A 279 -9.91 14.91 11.13
N LEU A 280 -9.42 13.93 11.91
CA LEU A 280 -8.97 14.15 13.29
C LEU A 280 -7.80 15.14 13.32
N THR A 281 -6.76 14.88 12.53
CA THR A 281 -5.56 15.72 12.45
C THR A 281 -5.89 17.16 12.01
N VAL A 282 -6.73 17.30 11.00
CA VAL A 282 -7.24 18.63 10.58
C VAL A 282 -7.98 19.32 11.71
N GLY A 283 -8.85 18.61 12.41
CA GLY A 283 -9.62 19.14 13.54
C GLY A 283 -8.74 19.61 14.68
N GLU A 284 -7.72 18.84 15.02
CA GLU A 284 -6.75 19.19 16.07
C GLU A 284 -5.94 20.46 15.70
N LEU A 285 -5.38 20.50 14.50
CA LEU A 285 -4.63 21.66 14.03
C LEU A 285 -5.47 22.94 13.96
N LEU A 286 -6.74 22.81 13.55
CA LEU A 286 -7.68 23.93 13.54
C LEU A 286 -7.99 24.42 14.94
N LEU A 287 -8.14 23.50 15.89
CA LEU A 287 -8.38 23.83 17.30
C LEU A 287 -7.19 24.60 17.88
N ASP A 288 -5.97 24.15 17.60
CA ASP A 288 -4.74 24.82 18.02
C ASP A 288 -4.59 26.22 17.39
N ASN A 289 -5.12 26.41 16.18
CA ASN A 289 -5.15 27.70 15.49
C ASN A 289 -6.35 28.59 15.88
N ASN A 290 -7.07 28.25 16.95
CA ASN A 290 -8.29 28.93 17.40
C ASN A 290 -9.44 28.97 16.36
N ASP A 291 -9.44 28.08 15.38
CA ASP A 291 -10.54 27.93 14.42
C ASP A 291 -11.54 26.85 14.88
N GLY A 292 -12.15 27.07 16.03
CA GLY A 292 -13.07 26.12 16.65
C GLY A 292 -14.27 25.76 15.79
N LEU A 293 -14.71 26.63 14.86
CA LEU A 293 -15.83 26.31 13.97
C LEU A 293 -15.45 25.21 12.96
N ASN A 294 -14.36 25.39 12.25
CA ASN A 294 -13.89 24.40 11.29
C ASN A 294 -13.35 23.14 11.98
N ALA A 295 -12.79 23.28 13.19
CA ALA A 295 -12.42 22.13 14.02
C ALA A 295 -13.63 21.22 14.33
N ILE A 296 -14.76 21.79 14.75
CA ILE A 296 -16.00 21.05 15.01
C ILE A 296 -16.46 20.29 13.76
N LEU A 297 -16.40 20.90 12.57
CA LEU A 297 -16.80 20.24 11.32
C LEU A 297 -15.91 19.03 11.00
N SER A 298 -14.60 19.20 11.08
CA SER A 298 -13.65 18.12 10.81
C SER A 298 -13.77 16.99 11.85
N LEU A 299 -13.88 17.32 13.14
CA LEU A 299 -13.98 16.31 14.20
C LEU A 299 -15.30 15.52 14.12
N ARG A 300 -16.40 16.17 13.73
CA ARG A 300 -17.65 15.46 13.47
C ARG A 300 -17.55 14.50 12.27
N GLN A 301 -16.77 14.87 11.27
CA GLN A 301 -16.52 13.96 10.14
C GLN A 301 -15.68 12.77 10.58
N ALA A 302 -14.64 12.96 11.40
CA ALA A 302 -13.86 11.87 11.98
C ALA A 302 -14.76 10.91 12.78
N ILE A 303 -15.62 11.43 13.65
CA ILE A 303 -16.59 10.64 14.46
C ILE A 303 -17.62 9.92 13.57
N ALA A 304 -18.05 10.52 12.46
CA ALA A 304 -18.98 9.87 11.54
C ALA A 304 -18.37 8.65 10.85
N LEU A 305 -17.05 8.67 10.64
CA LEU A 305 -16.29 7.57 10.06
C LEU A 305 -15.89 6.52 11.11
N GLU A 306 -15.48 6.97 12.29
CA GLU A 306 -15.09 6.12 13.43
C GLU A 306 -15.77 6.60 14.71
N PRO A 307 -17.00 6.12 15.00
CA PRO A 307 -17.79 6.60 16.14
C PRO A 307 -17.18 6.28 17.51
N ASP A 308 -16.41 5.19 17.60
CA ASP A 308 -15.87 4.67 18.87
C ASP A 308 -14.44 5.17 19.13
N TRP A 309 -14.07 6.34 18.59
CA TRP A 309 -12.74 6.92 18.74
C TRP A 309 -12.73 8.00 19.85
N PRO A 310 -12.28 7.67 21.08
CA PRO A 310 -12.39 8.57 22.24
C PRO A 310 -11.64 9.90 22.04
N GLN A 311 -10.49 9.88 21.36
CA GLN A 311 -9.72 11.09 21.06
C GLN A 311 -10.51 12.08 20.19
N ALA A 312 -11.31 11.61 19.23
CA ALA A 312 -12.13 12.46 18.37
C ALA A 312 -13.24 13.18 19.18
N HIS A 313 -13.91 12.46 20.08
CA HIS A 313 -14.91 13.03 20.99
C HIS A 313 -14.30 14.02 21.98
N TYR A 314 -13.12 13.73 22.54
CA TYR A 314 -12.39 14.63 23.42
C TYR A 314 -12.03 15.95 22.72
N LEU A 315 -11.45 15.88 21.51
CA LEU A 315 -11.12 17.07 20.73
C LEU A 315 -12.37 17.86 20.33
N LEU A 316 -13.48 17.17 20.00
CA LEU A 316 -14.77 17.83 19.74
C LEU A 316 -15.28 18.57 20.97
N GLY A 317 -15.18 17.98 22.16
CA GLY A 317 -15.52 18.64 23.43
C GLY A 317 -14.70 19.92 23.64
N ARG A 318 -13.40 19.88 23.40
CA ARG A 318 -12.48 21.05 23.44
C ARG A 318 -12.91 22.12 22.45
N ALA A 319 -13.21 21.76 21.20
CA ALA A 319 -13.64 22.69 20.17
C ALA A 319 -14.98 23.34 20.47
N LEU A 320 -15.95 22.58 20.99
CA LEU A 320 -17.24 23.06 21.41
C LEU A 320 -17.13 24.03 22.60
N ARG A 321 -16.29 23.71 23.58
CA ARG A 321 -15.97 24.61 24.71
C ARG A 321 -15.38 25.93 24.21
N GLN A 322 -14.40 25.90 23.30
CA GLN A 322 -13.82 27.11 22.72
C GLN A 322 -14.86 28.01 22.04
N ARG A 323 -15.97 27.42 21.55
CA ARG A 323 -17.10 28.14 20.94
C ARG A 323 -18.21 28.48 21.92
N GLY A 324 -18.04 28.24 23.23
CA GLY A 324 -19.05 28.52 24.27
C GLY A 324 -20.25 27.57 24.22
N ARG A 325 -20.17 26.43 23.50
CA ARG A 325 -21.26 25.44 23.41
C ARG A 325 -21.14 24.42 24.55
N THR A 326 -21.29 24.93 25.79
CA THR A 326 -20.99 24.22 27.03
C THR A 326 -21.71 22.86 27.15
N SER A 327 -23.03 22.84 26.93
CA SER A 327 -23.78 21.57 27.06
C SER A 327 -23.34 20.48 26.06
N GLU A 328 -23.04 20.88 24.84
CA GLU A 328 -22.57 19.95 23.83
C GLU A 328 -21.12 19.51 24.09
N ALA A 329 -20.29 20.42 24.65
CA ALA A 329 -18.93 20.08 25.05
C ALA A 329 -18.94 19.01 26.15
N ILE A 330 -19.77 19.17 27.18
CA ILE A 330 -19.91 18.20 28.28
C ILE A 330 -20.36 16.84 27.71
N ALA A 331 -21.41 16.81 26.89
CA ALA A 331 -21.90 15.56 26.31
C ALA A 331 -20.83 14.83 25.47
N SER A 332 -20.03 15.58 24.67
CA SER A 332 -18.92 14.99 23.90
C SER A 332 -17.81 14.46 24.80
N LEU A 333 -17.51 15.13 25.90
CA LEU A 333 -16.49 14.71 26.87
C LEU A 333 -16.94 13.48 27.67
N GLU A 334 -18.23 13.39 28.04
CA GLU A 334 -18.80 12.21 28.70
C GLU A 334 -18.73 10.98 27.80
N THR A 335 -19.04 11.13 26.48
CA THR A 335 -18.86 10.06 25.50
C THR A 335 -17.38 9.68 25.36
N ALA A 336 -16.48 10.66 25.33
CA ALA A 336 -15.04 10.40 25.26
C ALA A 336 -14.54 9.62 26.48
N LEU A 337 -15.06 9.95 27.68
CA LEU A 337 -14.70 9.29 28.92
C LEU A 337 -15.15 7.82 28.91
N GLU A 338 -16.41 7.56 28.56
CA GLU A 338 -16.94 6.19 28.46
C GLU A 338 -16.12 5.33 27.48
N LEU A 339 -15.80 5.85 26.30
CA LEU A 339 -14.99 5.15 25.32
C LEU A 339 -13.53 4.95 25.76
N ALA A 340 -12.93 5.93 26.45
CA ALA A 340 -11.58 5.84 26.96
C ALA A 340 -11.46 4.81 28.10
N GLU A 341 -12.48 4.73 28.98
CA GLU A 341 -12.59 3.69 30.02
C GLU A 341 -12.71 2.28 29.42
N GLN A 342 -13.53 2.11 28.36
CA GLN A 342 -13.67 0.83 27.67
C GLN A 342 -12.35 0.38 26.99
N GLN A 343 -11.45 1.30 26.69
CA GLN A 343 -10.16 1.06 26.03
C GLN A 343 -8.97 1.08 27.00
N ASP A 344 -9.22 1.23 28.30
CA ASP A 344 -8.19 1.34 29.35
C ASP A 344 -7.14 2.46 29.09
N ASN A 345 -7.58 3.60 28.51
CA ASN A 345 -6.71 4.72 28.15
C ASN A 345 -6.62 5.73 29.32
N GLU A 346 -5.82 5.41 30.33
CA GLU A 346 -5.69 6.20 31.58
C GLU A 346 -5.24 7.65 31.32
N ASP A 347 -4.33 7.89 30.39
CA ASP A 347 -3.82 9.24 30.07
C ASP A 347 -4.96 10.13 29.53
N LEU A 348 -5.79 9.58 28.64
CA LEU A 348 -6.91 10.31 28.08
C LEU A 348 -8.03 10.52 29.11
N ILE A 349 -8.32 9.53 29.95
CA ILE A 349 -9.28 9.63 31.07
C ILE A 349 -8.91 10.82 31.96
N GLY A 350 -7.66 10.89 32.42
CA GLY A 350 -7.19 12.00 33.27
C GLY A 350 -7.32 13.38 32.62
N ALA A 351 -7.04 13.45 31.29
CA ALA A 351 -7.21 14.70 30.53
C ALA A 351 -8.69 15.11 30.41
N ILE A 352 -9.59 14.16 30.20
CA ILE A 352 -11.03 14.41 30.08
C ILE A 352 -11.61 14.86 31.44
N GLU A 353 -11.30 14.15 32.52
CA GLU A 353 -11.77 14.48 33.87
C GLU A 353 -11.33 15.88 34.29
N THR A 354 -10.08 16.24 34.02
CA THR A 354 -9.56 17.58 34.25
C THR A 354 -10.40 18.63 33.51
N LEU A 355 -10.70 18.39 32.25
CA LEU A 355 -11.48 19.31 31.43
C LEU A 355 -12.95 19.41 31.86
N LEU A 356 -13.56 18.29 32.26
CA LEU A 356 -14.94 18.28 32.83
C LEU A 356 -14.99 19.03 34.16
N GLY A 357 -13.98 18.94 35.01
CA GLY A 357 -13.87 19.67 36.25
C GLY A 357 -13.88 21.20 36.10
N GLU A 358 -13.45 21.72 34.95
CA GLU A 358 -13.44 23.16 34.66
C GLU A 358 -14.86 23.73 34.31
N PHE A 359 -15.88 22.89 34.17
CA PHE A 359 -17.27 23.28 33.91
C PHE A 359 -18.09 23.38 35.19
N ASN A 360 -17.57 22.93 36.34
CA ASN A 360 -18.16 23.00 37.68
C ASN A 360 -17.66 24.25 38.43
#